data_35ad12f20152ae3e6425a6b9cc870736
#
_entry.id   35ad12f20152ae3e6425a6b9cc870736
#
_cell.length_a   1.000
_cell.length_b   1.000
_cell.length_c   1.000
_cell.angle_alpha   90.00
_cell.angle_beta   90.00
_cell.angle_gamma   90.00
#
_symmetry.space_group_name_H-M   'P 1'
#
loop_
_entity.id
_entity.type
_entity.pdbx_description
1 polymer ?
#
loop_
_entity_poly.entity_id
_entity_poly.type
_entity_poly.pdbx_seq_one_letter_code
_entity_poly.pdbx_strand_id
1 'polypeptide(L)'
;MSGYSLLSGVRILEVAQLAPSSLGGHLADLGAEVVKIESGPLGDPVRVGGSRAIGDEDGPAFMHLRWNRGKKSVALDLRSPAGKQAFLDLAGSCDAVIEGMRGGYLDWLEIGYEQLRQVNPRIVFCSVSGMGSDGPYRQMGTGGPVFDAYAGLREVTTPTDPPTVGMAGSTTPPIAMYALGAYGAMGLLAALHRARTTGEAVQLEVAGIDIAAAWVPDMIDAELNQERSIPRPSWMQDGRLPDWPRLEAYRTSDGEAMLFGSHVDKFWRNFCVAVGREDLLSIDLSSADDGAPARADLVWRALREVFLQRTRAEWVALFLEHEIAGGPVNSVADMIADPHFRARANTYRVDYDGVGELEFVTSPVRIAGERFAPDLPPRLGVDTIDVLCEVAGYSPERARSVVDPAAAAPVGTGL
;
A
#
# COMPACT_ATOMS: atom_id res chain seq x y z
N MET A 1 15.40 -11.19 14.98
CA MET A 1 15.17 -10.64 13.62
C MET A 1 13.68 -10.76 13.37
N SER A 2 13.06 -9.66 13.03
CA SER A 2 11.62 -9.57 12.78
C SER A 2 11.34 -9.71 11.28
N GLY A 3 10.27 -10.40 10.90
CA GLY A 3 9.90 -10.62 9.51
C GLY A 3 10.68 -11.76 8.83
N TYR A 4 11.09 -11.52 7.57
CA TYR A 4 11.95 -12.42 6.80
C TYR A 4 13.43 -12.06 6.95
N SER A 5 14.33 -12.80 6.28
CA SER A 5 15.79 -12.62 6.38
C SER A 5 16.46 -11.92 5.19
N LEU A 6 15.71 -11.55 4.14
CA LEU A 6 16.26 -11.04 2.88
C LEU A 6 17.10 -9.76 3.04
N LEU A 7 16.75 -8.90 3.98
CA LEU A 7 17.43 -7.63 4.23
C LEU A 7 18.24 -7.65 5.54
N SER A 8 18.62 -8.83 6.03
CA SER A 8 19.48 -8.93 7.21
C SER A 8 20.76 -8.14 7.04
N GLY A 9 21.08 -7.28 8.02
CA GLY A 9 22.24 -6.39 7.98
C GLY A 9 22.00 -5.07 7.23
N VAL A 10 20.80 -4.81 6.72
CA VAL A 10 20.39 -3.48 6.23
C VAL A 10 19.78 -2.71 7.39
N ARG A 11 20.30 -1.52 7.68
CA ARG A 11 19.77 -0.60 8.71
C ARG A 11 19.26 0.68 8.08
N ILE A 12 18.05 1.09 8.48
CA ILE A 12 17.34 2.23 7.90
C ILE A 12 16.85 3.14 9.03
N LEU A 13 17.13 4.44 8.94
CA LEU A 13 16.46 5.45 9.76
C LEU A 13 15.17 5.90 9.07
N GLU A 14 14.09 5.99 9.82
CA GLU A 14 12.80 6.44 9.32
C GLU A 14 12.32 7.67 10.11
N VAL A 15 12.22 8.82 9.42
CA VAL A 15 11.56 10.04 9.90
C VAL A 15 10.28 10.20 9.09
N ALA A 16 9.27 9.40 9.38
CA ALA A 16 8.04 9.35 8.63
C ALA A 16 6.82 9.21 9.54
N GLN A 17 5.69 9.75 9.09
CA GLN A 17 4.40 9.65 9.78
C GLN A 17 3.32 9.22 8.79
N LEU A 18 2.26 8.58 9.30
CA LEU A 18 1.10 8.13 8.50
C LEU A 18 1.52 7.20 7.33
N ALA A 19 0.96 7.40 6.14
CA ALA A 19 1.15 6.54 4.97
C ALA A 19 2.63 6.29 4.57
N PRO A 20 3.53 7.28 4.58
CA PRO A 20 4.97 7.06 4.35
C PRO A 20 5.62 6.02 5.26
N SER A 21 5.10 5.82 6.48
CA SER A 21 5.61 4.78 7.41
C SER A 21 5.43 3.36 6.87
N SER A 22 4.53 3.15 5.91
CA SER A 22 4.33 1.84 5.27
C SER A 22 5.55 1.38 4.47
N LEU A 23 6.36 2.32 3.93
CA LEU A 23 7.61 2.00 3.23
C LEU A 23 8.58 1.26 4.14
N GLY A 24 8.90 1.85 5.30
CA GLY A 24 9.75 1.19 6.30
C GLY A 24 9.14 -0.12 6.80
N GLY A 25 7.80 -0.19 6.92
CA GLY A 25 7.08 -1.41 7.29
C GLY A 25 7.29 -2.56 6.29
N HIS A 26 7.27 -2.29 4.98
CA HIS A 26 7.57 -3.30 3.96
C HIS A 26 9.01 -3.78 4.04
N LEU A 27 9.97 -2.88 4.33
CA LEU A 27 11.37 -3.25 4.46
C LEU A 27 11.65 -4.02 5.75
N ALA A 28 10.98 -3.68 6.85
CA ALA A 28 11.02 -4.46 8.10
C ALA A 28 10.45 -5.86 7.91
N ASP A 29 9.33 -6.00 7.18
CA ASP A 29 8.76 -7.30 6.79
C ASP A 29 9.78 -8.18 6.03
N LEU A 30 10.66 -7.58 5.27
CA LEU A 30 11.74 -8.27 4.53
C LEU A 30 13.03 -8.45 5.35
N GLY A 31 13.07 -7.98 6.59
CA GLY A 31 14.17 -8.22 7.52
C GLY A 31 15.18 -7.08 7.69
N ALA A 32 14.90 -5.88 7.18
CA ALA A 32 15.70 -4.71 7.50
C ALA A 32 15.47 -4.27 8.96
N GLU A 33 16.53 -3.80 9.62
CA GLU A 33 16.42 -3.10 10.90
C GLU A 33 15.97 -1.66 10.63
N VAL A 34 14.69 -1.38 10.88
CA VAL A 34 14.11 -0.04 10.69
C VAL A 34 14.00 0.66 12.03
N VAL A 35 14.76 1.73 12.18
CA VAL A 35 14.78 2.60 13.37
C VAL A 35 13.93 3.82 13.08
N LYS A 36 12.73 3.86 13.65
CA LYS A 36 11.78 4.97 13.51
C LYS A 36 12.08 6.06 14.53
N ILE A 37 12.37 7.25 14.03
CA ILE A 37 12.58 8.44 14.85
C ILE A 37 11.23 9.14 15.06
N GLU A 38 10.86 9.32 16.30
CA GLU A 38 9.59 9.92 16.70
C GLU A 38 9.81 11.03 17.71
N SER A 39 8.88 11.96 17.83
CA SER A 39 8.96 13.07 18.79
C SER A 39 7.58 13.41 19.35
N GLY A 40 7.60 14.12 20.50
CA GLY A 40 6.38 14.55 21.18
C GLY A 40 5.61 13.42 21.87
N PRO A 41 4.48 13.74 22.51
CA PRO A 41 3.80 12.78 23.40
C PRO A 41 3.08 11.65 22.65
N LEU A 42 2.76 11.84 21.37
CA LEU A 42 1.99 10.87 20.57
C LEU A 42 2.85 10.11 19.56
N GLY A 43 4.05 10.59 19.22
CA GLY A 43 4.86 10.03 18.13
C GLY A 43 4.15 10.15 16.76
N ASP A 44 4.15 9.06 16.01
CA ASP A 44 3.41 9.00 14.75
C ASP A 44 1.90 8.99 15.02
N PRO A 45 1.11 9.91 14.42
CA PRO A 45 -0.36 9.93 14.60
C PRO A 45 -1.05 8.61 14.26
N VAL A 46 -0.44 7.76 13.43
CA VAL A 46 -0.99 6.44 13.10
C VAL A 46 -1.08 5.50 14.31
N ARG A 47 -0.39 5.81 15.42
CA ARG A 47 -0.45 5.02 16.66
C ARG A 47 -1.86 4.91 17.21
N VAL A 48 -2.58 6.04 17.18
CA VAL A 48 -3.95 6.16 17.72
C VAL A 48 -4.97 6.56 16.64
N GLY A 49 -4.51 7.00 15.47
CA GLY A 49 -5.36 7.42 14.35
C GLY A 49 -5.81 6.24 13.51
N GLY A 50 -7.12 6.09 13.32
CA GLY A 50 -7.67 5.05 12.46
C GLY A 50 -9.10 4.68 12.84
N SER A 51 -9.72 3.79 12.06
CA SER A 51 -11.11 3.41 12.24
C SER A 51 -11.35 2.41 13.39
N ARG A 52 -10.30 1.80 13.91
CA ARG A 52 -10.39 0.77 14.97
C ARG A 52 -9.12 0.72 15.81
N ALA A 53 -9.32 0.59 17.11
CA ALA A 53 -8.27 0.36 18.11
C ALA A 53 -8.36 -1.07 18.65
N ILE A 54 -7.28 -1.54 19.27
CA ILE A 54 -7.20 -2.84 19.93
C ILE A 54 -7.30 -2.64 21.44
N GLY A 55 -8.18 -3.36 22.08
CA GLY A 55 -8.36 -3.40 23.54
C GLY A 55 -9.35 -2.36 24.05
N ASP A 56 -9.03 -1.09 23.90
CA ASP A 56 -9.87 0.04 24.31
C ASP A 56 -9.79 1.21 23.30
N GLU A 57 -10.48 2.31 23.60
CA GLU A 57 -10.51 3.48 22.69
C GLU A 57 -9.14 4.14 22.51
N ASP A 58 -8.26 4.02 23.49
CA ASP A 58 -6.89 4.55 23.48
C ASP A 58 -5.86 3.50 23.00
N GLY A 59 -6.33 2.30 22.62
CA GLY A 59 -5.49 1.22 22.13
C GLY A 59 -4.88 1.51 20.76
N PRO A 60 -3.84 0.75 20.36
CA PRO A 60 -3.17 0.97 19.08
C PRO A 60 -4.10 0.68 17.90
N ALA A 61 -4.04 1.54 16.90
CA ALA A 61 -4.79 1.41 15.67
C ALA A 61 -4.25 0.25 14.79
N PHE A 62 -5.14 -0.44 14.04
CA PHE A 62 -4.73 -1.51 13.12
C PHE A 62 -3.70 -1.07 12.09
N MET A 63 -3.76 0.19 11.60
CA MET A 63 -2.76 0.73 10.70
C MET A 63 -1.38 0.82 11.35
N HIS A 64 -1.32 1.22 12.63
CA HIS A 64 -0.06 1.24 13.38
C HIS A 64 0.51 -0.18 13.52
N LEU A 65 -0.33 -1.13 13.92
CA LEU A 65 0.07 -2.53 14.08
C LEU A 65 0.58 -3.13 12.76
N ARG A 66 0.05 -2.68 11.62
CA ARG A 66 0.46 -3.15 10.30
C ARG A 66 1.73 -2.48 9.76
N TRP A 67 1.83 -1.15 9.89
CA TRP A 67 2.91 -0.38 9.25
C TRP A 67 4.17 -0.27 10.08
N ASN A 68 4.07 -0.46 11.41
CA ASN A 68 5.20 -0.29 12.31
C ASN A 68 5.66 -1.58 13.00
N ARG A 69 5.08 -2.73 12.65
CA ARG A 69 5.55 -4.02 13.14
C ARG A 69 7.02 -4.26 12.77
N GLY A 70 7.76 -4.86 13.68
CA GLY A 70 9.16 -5.19 13.49
C GLY A 70 10.13 -4.03 13.46
N LYS A 71 9.66 -2.78 13.67
CA LYS A 71 10.52 -1.61 13.78
C LYS A 71 11.04 -1.43 15.22
N LYS A 72 12.07 -0.59 15.39
CA LYS A 72 12.49 -0.01 16.65
C LYS A 72 11.99 1.44 16.75
N SER A 73 11.62 1.91 17.93
CA SER A 73 11.18 3.29 18.18
C SER A 73 12.17 4.06 19.01
N VAL A 74 12.65 5.17 18.47
CA VAL A 74 13.62 6.07 19.07
C VAL A 74 13.03 7.47 19.23
N ALA A 75 12.97 7.97 20.45
CA ALA A 75 12.40 9.27 20.78
C ALA A 75 13.47 10.36 20.75
N LEU A 76 13.49 11.20 19.71
CA LEU A 76 14.38 12.34 19.55
C LEU A 76 13.62 13.60 19.13
N ASP A 77 13.88 14.73 19.79
CA ASP A 77 13.48 16.04 19.28
C ASP A 77 14.49 16.56 18.25
N LEU A 78 14.19 16.36 16.98
CA LEU A 78 15.03 16.81 15.85
C LEU A 78 15.11 18.33 15.70
N ARG A 79 14.39 19.13 16.49
CA ARG A 79 14.54 20.59 16.57
C ARG A 79 15.63 20.99 17.54
N SER A 80 15.95 20.13 18.51
CA SER A 80 17.04 20.39 19.47
C SER A 80 18.40 20.09 18.84
N PRO A 81 19.47 20.85 19.22
CA PRO A 81 20.82 20.56 18.75
C PRO A 81 21.30 19.15 19.12
N ALA A 82 20.93 18.66 20.30
CA ALA A 82 21.31 17.32 20.76
C ALA A 82 20.58 16.20 19.94
N GLY A 83 19.31 16.39 19.66
CA GLY A 83 18.56 15.44 18.82
C GLY A 83 19.04 15.40 17.36
N LYS A 84 19.37 16.57 16.78
CA LYS A 84 19.99 16.65 15.45
C LYS A 84 21.32 15.89 15.40
N GLN A 85 22.20 16.12 16.38
CA GLN A 85 23.48 15.43 16.43
C GLN A 85 23.32 13.92 16.62
N ALA A 86 22.41 13.49 17.49
CA ALA A 86 22.12 12.07 17.67
C ALA A 86 21.59 11.40 16.38
N PHE A 87 20.75 12.09 15.63
CA PHE A 87 20.27 11.62 14.34
C PHE A 87 21.39 11.47 13.31
N LEU A 88 22.30 12.44 13.21
CA LEU A 88 23.46 12.37 12.30
C LEU A 88 24.44 11.26 12.72
N ASP A 89 24.67 11.10 14.02
CA ASP A 89 25.53 10.03 14.55
C ASP A 89 24.94 8.63 14.21
N LEU A 90 23.62 8.46 14.31
CA LEU A 90 22.92 7.24 13.88
C LEU A 90 23.06 7.03 12.37
N ALA A 91 22.87 8.09 11.55
CA ALA A 91 22.93 8.01 10.11
C ALA A 91 24.31 7.57 9.58
N GLY A 92 25.38 7.89 10.32
CA GLY A 92 26.74 7.43 10.01
C GLY A 92 26.88 5.91 9.95
N SER A 93 25.99 5.17 10.62
CA SER A 93 25.99 3.70 10.71
C SER A 93 24.78 3.04 10.03
N CYS A 94 24.03 3.78 9.22
CA CYS A 94 22.83 3.29 8.53
C CYS A 94 23.05 3.24 7.01
N ASP A 95 22.32 2.35 6.33
CA ASP A 95 22.37 2.23 4.86
C ASP A 95 21.45 3.26 4.18
N ALA A 96 20.35 3.62 4.84
CA ALA A 96 19.37 4.55 4.25
C ALA A 96 18.67 5.42 5.32
N VAL A 97 18.14 6.56 4.84
CA VAL A 97 17.22 7.43 5.55
C VAL A 97 15.94 7.59 4.74
N ILE A 98 14.79 7.36 5.36
CA ILE A 98 13.47 7.65 4.83
C ILE A 98 12.98 8.94 5.47
N GLU A 99 12.68 9.95 4.65
CA GLU A 99 11.97 11.16 5.05
C GLU A 99 10.54 11.07 4.53
N GLY A 100 9.57 10.91 5.42
CA GLY A 100 8.14 10.83 5.10
C GLY A 100 7.33 11.91 5.80
N MET A 101 7.89 13.11 5.83
CA MET A 101 7.27 14.33 6.35
C MET A 101 6.81 15.21 5.18
N ARG A 102 6.53 16.49 5.44
CA ARG A 102 6.36 17.44 4.35
C ARG A 102 7.70 17.59 3.62
N GLY A 103 7.70 17.55 2.28
CA GLY A 103 8.94 17.59 1.48
C GLY A 103 9.92 18.67 1.92
N GLY A 104 11.20 18.29 2.10
CA GLY A 104 12.26 19.17 2.57
C GLY A 104 12.29 19.45 4.08
N TYR A 105 11.59 18.65 4.89
CA TYR A 105 11.56 18.85 6.34
C TYR A 105 12.94 18.69 6.99
N LEU A 106 13.70 17.65 6.60
CA LEU A 106 15.05 17.44 7.14
C LEU A 106 16.05 18.47 6.61
N ASP A 107 15.89 18.95 5.38
CA ASP A 107 16.70 20.07 4.86
C ASP A 107 16.43 21.36 5.64
N TRP A 108 15.16 21.65 5.96
CA TRP A 108 14.80 22.78 6.81
C TRP A 108 15.40 22.68 8.22
N LEU A 109 15.57 21.46 8.73
CA LEU A 109 16.24 21.20 10.00
C LEU A 109 17.79 21.24 9.89
N GLU A 110 18.35 21.39 8.70
CA GLU A 110 19.80 21.34 8.42
C GLU A 110 20.42 19.97 8.77
N ILE A 111 19.67 18.88 8.58
CA ILE A 111 20.07 17.48 8.73
C ILE A 111 19.58 16.63 7.53
N GLY A 112 19.39 17.26 6.37
CA GLY A 112 18.93 16.63 5.14
C GLY A 112 20.04 15.93 4.34
N TYR A 113 19.79 15.73 3.05
CA TYR A 113 20.67 14.91 2.21
C TYR A 113 22.12 15.37 2.20
N GLU A 114 22.38 16.68 2.12
CA GLU A 114 23.75 17.21 2.08
C GLU A 114 24.55 16.96 3.36
N GLN A 115 23.92 17.04 4.53
CA GLN A 115 24.54 16.73 5.81
C GLN A 115 24.70 15.23 6.00
N LEU A 116 23.71 14.45 5.59
CA LEU A 116 23.75 12.99 5.67
C LEU A 116 24.89 12.39 4.84
N ARG A 117 25.10 12.86 3.61
CA ARG A 117 26.20 12.37 2.78
C ARG A 117 27.60 12.76 3.28
N GLN A 118 27.70 13.82 4.10
CA GLN A 118 28.98 14.18 4.75
C GLN A 118 29.34 13.19 5.85
N VAL A 119 28.38 12.69 6.63
CA VAL A 119 28.60 11.69 7.68
C VAL A 119 28.64 10.27 7.14
N ASN A 120 27.96 10.02 6.01
CA ASN A 120 27.94 8.72 5.34
C ASN A 120 27.91 8.88 3.81
N PRO A 121 29.08 8.80 3.14
CA PRO A 121 29.19 9.01 1.69
C PRO A 121 28.43 7.97 0.81
N ARG A 122 27.87 6.92 1.41
CA ARG A 122 27.12 5.88 0.72
C ARG A 122 25.65 5.85 1.12
N ILE A 123 25.18 6.86 1.85
CA ILE A 123 23.81 6.90 2.34
C ILE A 123 22.81 6.94 1.19
N VAL A 124 21.73 6.20 1.30
CA VAL A 124 20.55 6.36 0.45
C VAL A 124 19.56 7.26 1.18
N PHE A 125 19.14 8.34 0.54
CA PHE A 125 18.11 9.25 1.05
C PHE A 125 16.86 9.15 0.20
N CYS A 126 15.75 8.71 0.80
CA CYS A 126 14.46 8.56 0.15
C CYS A 126 13.45 9.54 0.74
N SER A 127 13.12 10.60 0.00
CA SER A 127 12.05 11.51 0.36
C SER A 127 10.71 10.97 -0.15
N VAL A 128 9.71 10.93 0.74
CA VAL A 128 8.36 10.45 0.45
C VAL A 128 7.37 11.55 0.81
N SER A 129 6.73 12.11 -0.19
CA SER A 129 5.81 13.23 0.00
C SER A 129 4.48 13.03 -0.70
N GLY A 130 3.52 13.89 -0.43
CA GLY A 130 2.23 13.83 -1.11
C GLY A 130 2.26 14.42 -2.52
N MET A 131 2.81 15.64 -2.64
CA MET A 131 2.77 16.44 -3.87
C MET A 131 4.13 16.59 -4.56
N GLY A 132 5.17 15.90 -4.10
CA GLY A 132 6.53 16.09 -4.59
C GLY A 132 7.27 17.23 -3.87
N SER A 133 8.59 17.31 -4.13
CA SER A 133 9.48 18.36 -3.59
C SER A 133 9.47 19.64 -4.40
N ASP A 134 8.97 19.59 -5.63
CA ASP A 134 8.88 20.71 -6.56
C ASP A 134 7.43 20.98 -7.01
N GLY A 135 7.24 21.83 -8.01
CA GLY A 135 5.94 22.20 -8.53
C GLY A 135 5.13 23.16 -7.66
N PRO A 136 4.00 23.67 -8.20
CA PRO A 136 3.20 24.72 -7.53
C PRO A 136 2.51 24.24 -6.25
N TYR A 137 2.26 22.95 -6.10
CA TYR A 137 1.52 22.37 -4.96
C TYR A 137 2.42 21.70 -3.91
N ARG A 138 3.76 21.78 -4.03
CA ARG A 138 4.71 21.12 -3.12
C ARG A 138 4.47 21.36 -1.63
N GLN A 139 3.86 22.51 -1.25
CA GLN A 139 3.54 22.88 0.13
C GLN A 139 2.13 22.47 0.57
N MET A 140 1.33 21.88 -0.34
CA MET A 140 -0.02 21.45 0.01
C MET A 140 0.01 20.25 0.94
N GLY A 141 -0.68 20.34 2.08
CA GLY A 141 -0.89 19.20 2.95
C GLY A 141 -1.85 18.20 2.31
N THR A 142 -1.49 16.93 2.31
CA THR A 142 -2.26 15.88 1.63
C THR A 142 -2.43 14.63 2.49
N GLY A 143 -3.47 13.87 2.17
CA GLY A 143 -3.72 12.54 2.71
C GLY A 143 -4.10 11.57 1.59
N GLY A 144 -4.14 10.28 1.86
CA GLY A 144 -4.31 9.23 0.87
C GLY A 144 -5.43 9.43 -0.16
N PRO A 145 -6.66 9.83 0.23
CA PRO A 145 -7.75 10.07 -0.74
C PRO A 145 -7.46 11.20 -1.73
N VAL A 146 -6.61 12.17 -1.36
CA VAL A 146 -6.25 13.31 -2.23
C VAL A 146 -5.43 12.85 -3.43
N PHE A 147 -4.57 11.85 -3.28
CA PHE A 147 -3.77 11.31 -4.37
C PHE A 147 -4.65 10.73 -5.47
N ASP A 148 -5.58 9.86 -5.08
CA ASP A 148 -6.53 9.23 -6.00
C ASP A 148 -7.43 10.28 -6.70
N ALA A 149 -7.91 11.27 -5.94
CA ALA A 149 -8.75 12.34 -6.49
C ALA A 149 -7.97 13.22 -7.49
N TYR A 150 -6.71 13.55 -7.19
CA TYR A 150 -5.85 14.34 -8.08
C TYR A 150 -5.58 13.62 -9.41
N ALA A 151 -5.40 12.30 -9.38
CA ALA A 151 -5.13 11.49 -10.58
C ALA A 151 -6.39 11.08 -11.36
N GLY A 152 -7.57 11.56 -10.97
CA GLY A 152 -8.83 11.20 -11.65
C GLY A 152 -9.36 9.81 -11.32
N LEU A 153 -8.81 9.14 -10.29
CA LEU A 153 -9.31 7.83 -9.83
C LEU A 153 -10.63 7.94 -9.05
N ARG A 154 -11.06 9.16 -8.72
CA ARG A 154 -12.30 9.43 -8.00
C ARG A 154 -13.12 10.46 -8.78
N GLU A 155 -14.22 10.00 -9.35
CA GLU A 155 -15.15 10.87 -10.06
C GLU A 155 -16.07 11.60 -9.09
N VAL A 156 -16.38 12.86 -9.40
CA VAL A 156 -17.44 13.62 -8.72
C VAL A 156 -18.79 13.06 -9.17
N THR A 157 -19.58 12.59 -8.20
CA THR A 157 -20.94 12.12 -8.43
C THR A 157 -21.96 13.27 -8.19
N THR A 158 -23.23 12.97 -8.38
CA THR A 158 -24.32 13.94 -8.16
C THR A 158 -24.21 14.56 -6.77
N PRO A 159 -24.40 15.90 -6.63
CA PRO A 159 -24.43 16.57 -5.35
C PRO A 159 -25.46 15.92 -4.42
N THR A 160 -25.03 15.58 -3.21
CA THR A 160 -25.90 14.99 -2.20
C THR A 160 -26.58 16.05 -1.33
N ASP A 161 -25.80 17.09 -0.98
CA ASP A 161 -26.26 18.23 -0.19
C ASP A 161 -25.31 19.43 -0.45
N PRO A 162 -25.73 20.45 -1.19
CA PRO A 162 -24.85 21.60 -1.48
C PRO A 162 -24.39 22.31 -0.19
N PRO A 163 -23.08 22.69 -0.09
CA PRO A 163 -22.08 22.72 -1.15
C PRO A 163 -21.25 21.43 -1.33
N THR A 164 -21.56 20.34 -0.64
CA THR A 164 -20.80 19.10 -0.76
C THR A 164 -21.19 18.33 -2.02
N VAL A 165 -20.23 17.58 -2.57
CA VAL A 165 -20.43 16.67 -3.71
C VAL A 165 -20.05 15.25 -3.32
N GLY A 166 -20.78 14.27 -3.83
CA GLY A 166 -20.40 12.87 -3.70
C GLY A 166 -19.16 12.55 -4.56
N MET A 167 -18.39 11.57 -4.14
CA MET A 167 -17.29 11.03 -4.93
C MET A 167 -17.46 9.53 -5.10
N ALA A 168 -17.32 9.04 -6.33
CA ALA A 168 -17.29 7.60 -6.59
C ALA A 168 -16.15 6.94 -5.82
N GLY A 169 -16.40 5.75 -5.27
CA GLY A 169 -15.39 5.01 -4.52
C GLY A 169 -14.97 5.65 -3.19
N SER A 170 -15.76 6.58 -2.63
CA SER A 170 -15.45 7.22 -1.33
C SER A 170 -15.32 6.20 -0.17
N THR A 171 -15.95 5.05 -0.28
CA THR A 171 -15.87 3.94 0.68
C THR A 171 -14.72 2.98 0.42
N THR A 172 -14.05 3.07 -0.74
CA THR A 172 -12.89 2.22 -1.04
C THR A 172 -11.63 2.80 -0.44
N PRO A 173 -10.72 1.94 0.06
CA PRO A 173 -9.42 2.39 0.52
C PRO A 173 -8.67 3.14 -0.59
N PRO A 174 -7.92 4.22 -0.27
CA PRO A 174 -7.14 4.95 -1.26
C PRO A 174 -5.98 4.09 -1.77
N ILE A 175 -6.01 3.78 -3.07
CA ILE A 175 -5.07 2.85 -3.71
C ILE A 175 -3.64 3.42 -3.68
N ALA A 176 -3.47 4.66 -4.10
CA ALA A 176 -2.15 5.30 -4.16
C ALA A 176 -1.47 5.37 -2.79
N MET A 177 -2.23 5.52 -1.71
CA MET A 177 -1.70 5.52 -0.35
C MET A 177 -1.03 4.18 0.01
N TYR A 178 -1.64 3.06 -0.35
CA TYR A 178 -1.05 1.74 -0.11
C TYR A 178 0.08 1.42 -1.08
N ALA A 179 -0.02 1.89 -2.32
CA ALA A 179 1.02 1.74 -3.32
C ALA A 179 2.29 2.53 -3.00
N LEU A 180 2.15 3.67 -2.30
CA LEU A 180 3.26 4.56 -1.91
C LEU A 180 4.37 3.80 -1.20
N GLY A 181 4.03 2.98 -0.21
CA GLY A 181 5.01 2.18 0.52
C GLY A 181 5.72 1.15 -0.36
N ALA A 182 4.98 0.49 -1.25
CA ALA A 182 5.54 -0.53 -2.14
C ALA A 182 6.49 0.07 -3.20
N TYR A 183 6.09 1.16 -3.87
CA TYR A 183 6.96 1.87 -4.82
C TYR A 183 8.18 2.47 -4.14
N GLY A 184 7.99 3.08 -2.95
CA GLY A 184 9.10 3.59 -2.15
C GLY A 184 10.09 2.50 -1.77
N ALA A 185 9.61 1.33 -1.34
CA ALA A 185 10.47 0.18 -1.03
C ALA A 185 11.23 -0.32 -2.26
N MET A 186 10.56 -0.43 -3.41
CA MET A 186 11.21 -0.81 -4.68
C MET A 186 12.30 0.18 -5.08
N GLY A 187 12.02 1.49 -5.04
CA GLY A 187 12.98 2.53 -5.36
C GLY A 187 14.17 2.53 -4.39
N LEU A 188 13.92 2.41 -3.10
CA LEU A 188 14.96 2.38 -2.07
C LEU A 188 15.86 1.14 -2.22
N LEU A 189 15.30 -0.04 -2.51
CA LEU A 189 16.09 -1.25 -2.75
C LEU A 189 17.00 -1.12 -3.99
N ALA A 190 16.50 -0.52 -5.07
CA ALA A 190 17.30 -0.22 -6.26
C ALA A 190 18.44 0.77 -5.94
N ALA A 191 18.15 1.81 -5.16
CA ALA A 191 19.14 2.78 -4.71
C ALA A 191 20.20 2.17 -3.77
N LEU A 192 19.80 1.30 -2.84
CA LEU A 192 20.73 0.54 -1.99
C LEU A 192 21.67 -0.34 -2.81
N HIS A 193 21.13 -1.03 -3.84
CA HIS A 193 21.96 -1.80 -4.75
C HIS A 193 22.98 -0.91 -5.46
N ARG A 194 22.57 0.25 -5.98
CA ARG A 194 23.48 1.22 -6.61
C ARG A 194 24.53 1.73 -5.63
N ALA A 195 24.13 2.21 -4.45
CA ALA A 195 25.05 2.73 -3.45
C ALA A 195 26.11 1.71 -3.02
N ARG A 196 25.72 0.44 -2.88
CA ARG A 196 26.66 -0.67 -2.56
C ARG A 196 27.61 -0.99 -3.68
N THR A 197 27.20 -0.84 -4.95
CA THR A 197 28.05 -1.15 -6.11
C THR A 197 28.96 -0.01 -6.52
N THR A 198 28.52 1.25 -6.37
CA THR A 198 29.29 2.43 -6.75
C THR A 198 30.09 3.07 -5.61
N GLY A 199 29.64 2.85 -4.37
CA GLY A 199 30.19 3.54 -3.20
C GLY A 199 29.69 4.99 -3.05
N GLU A 200 28.71 5.43 -3.85
CA GLU A 200 28.18 6.79 -3.88
C GLU A 200 26.83 6.89 -3.17
N ALA A 201 26.57 8.03 -2.52
CA ALA A 201 25.26 8.35 -1.98
C ALA A 201 24.23 8.49 -3.09
N VAL A 202 22.99 8.12 -2.81
CA VAL A 202 21.85 8.22 -3.74
C VAL A 202 20.71 8.97 -3.07
N GLN A 203 20.19 9.99 -3.77
CA GLN A 203 18.95 10.66 -3.40
C GLN A 203 17.84 10.26 -4.38
N LEU A 204 16.67 9.91 -3.83
CA LEU A 204 15.47 9.61 -4.62
C LEU A 204 14.25 10.21 -3.93
N GLU A 205 13.22 10.43 -4.74
CA GLU A 205 11.93 10.92 -4.29
C GLU A 205 10.81 10.01 -4.75
N VAL A 206 9.76 9.93 -3.95
CA VAL A 206 8.50 9.22 -4.24
C VAL A 206 7.34 10.13 -3.84
N ALA A 207 6.51 10.52 -4.81
CA ALA A 207 5.35 11.37 -4.57
C ALA A 207 4.03 10.61 -4.73
N GLY A 208 3.10 10.83 -3.82
CA GLY A 208 1.80 10.15 -3.82
C GLY A 208 0.98 10.40 -5.07
N ILE A 209 1.02 11.62 -5.61
CA ILE A 209 0.32 11.97 -6.86
C ILE A 209 0.92 11.28 -8.09
N ASP A 210 2.25 11.14 -8.14
CA ASP A 210 2.94 10.49 -9.26
C ASP A 210 2.63 8.99 -9.26
N ILE A 211 2.55 8.39 -8.07
CA ILE A 211 2.13 7.00 -7.93
C ILE A 211 0.68 6.83 -8.36
N ALA A 212 -0.22 7.72 -7.96
CA ALA A 212 -1.60 7.65 -8.40
C ALA A 212 -1.72 7.71 -9.92
N ALA A 213 -0.94 8.59 -10.58
CA ALA A 213 -0.85 8.66 -12.03
C ALA A 213 -0.29 7.35 -12.64
N ALA A 214 0.76 6.78 -12.04
CA ALA A 214 1.37 5.54 -12.52
C ALA A 214 0.45 4.31 -12.42
N TRP A 215 -0.62 4.38 -11.64
CA TRP A 215 -1.62 3.29 -11.51
C TRP A 215 -2.73 3.33 -12.56
N VAL A 216 -2.84 4.40 -13.33
CA VAL A 216 -3.79 4.54 -14.43
C VAL A 216 -3.10 4.98 -15.73
N PRO A 217 -1.96 4.35 -16.09
CA PRO A 217 -1.15 4.82 -17.20
C PRO A 217 -1.93 4.80 -18.52
N ASP A 218 -2.72 3.76 -18.76
CA ASP A 218 -3.49 3.62 -20.02
C ASP A 218 -4.48 4.77 -20.23
N MET A 219 -5.12 5.26 -19.16
CA MET A 219 -6.05 6.39 -19.24
C MET A 219 -5.32 7.70 -19.49
N ILE A 220 -4.21 7.93 -18.78
CA ILE A 220 -3.40 9.15 -18.93
C ILE A 220 -2.71 9.17 -20.28
N ASP A 221 -2.11 8.06 -20.72
CA ASP A 221 -1.44 7.96 -22.02
C ASP A 221 -2.42 8.12 -23.18
N ALA A 222 -3.65 7.60 -23.05
CA ALA A 222 -4.70 7.81 -24.03
C ALA A 222 -5.09 9.30 -24.14
N GLU A 223 -5.22 10.01 -23.02
CA GLU A 223 -5.56 11.44 -23.01
C GLU A 223 -4.41 12.29 -23.55
N LEU A 224 -3.17 12.03 -23.13
CA LEU A 224 -1.96 12.73 -23.63
C LEU A 224 -1.76 12.56 -25.15
N ASN A 225 -2.28 11.48 -25.74
CA ASN A 225 -2.10 11.15 -27.14
C ASN A 225 -3.42 11.16 -27.95
N GLN A 226 -4.47 11.80 -27.43
CA GLN A 226 -5.81 11.75 -28.04
C GLN A 226 -5.84 12.18 -29.50
N GLU A 227 -5.02 13.19 -29.88
CA GLU A 227 -4.93 13.67 -31.27
C GLU A 227 -4.30 12.66 -32.25
N ARG A 228 -3.56 11.67 -31.73
CA ARG A 228 -2.88 10.62 -32.51
C ARG A 228 -3.52 9.26 -32.38
N SER A 229 -4.44 9.13 -31.43
CA SER A 229 -5.16 7.88 -31.18
C SER A 229 -6.23 7.64 -32.26
N ILE A 230 -6.43 6.39 -32.63
CA ILE A 230 -7.57 6.01 -33.47
C ILE A 230 -8.85 6.30 -32.68
N PRO A 231 -9.80 7.09 -33.26
CA PRO A 231 -11.05 7.37 -32.56
C PRO A 231 -11.76 6.09 -32.14
N ARG A 232 -12.11 6.00 -30.89
CA ARG A 232 -12.96 4.89 -30.41
C ARG A 232 -14.37 5.03 -31.01
N PRO A 233 -15.05 3.91 -31.31
CA PRO A 233 -16.46 3.94 -31.69
C PRO A 233 -17.27 4.70 -30.63
N SER A 234 -18.36 5.35 -31.06
CA SER A 234 -19.21 6.18 -30.19
C SER A 234 -19.71 5.46 -28.93
N TRP A 235 -19.92 4.15 -29.02
CA TRP A 235 -20.33 3.30 -27.90
C TRP A 235 -19.20 2.96 -26.91
N MET A 236 -17.94 3.34 -27.23
CA MET A 236 -16.78 3.21 -26.36
C MET A 236 -16.33 4.55 -25.73
N GLN A 237 -17.03 5.67 -26.01
CA GLN A 237 -16.54 7.02 -25.71
C GLN A 237 -16.54 7.40 -24.22
N ASP A 238 -17.20 6.65 -23.35
CA ASP A 238 -17.35 7.00 -21.94
C ASP A 238 -16.14 6.59 -21.05
N GLY A 239 -14.97 6.31 -21.64
CA GLY A 239 -13.77 5.92 -20.89
C GLY A 239 -13.86 4.56 -20.17
N ARG A 240 -15.01 3.91 -20.24
CA ARG A 240 -15.20 2.55 -19.74
C ARG A 240 -14.62 1.57 -20.76
N LEU A 241 -13.95 0.52 -20.27
CA LEU A 241 -13.78 -0.67 -21.07
C LEU A 241 -15.17 -1.05 -21.60
N PRO A 242 -15.31 -1.43 -22.90
CA PRO A 242 -16.62 -1.84 -23.39
C PRO A 242 -17.18 -2.84 -22.39
N ASP A 243 -18.46 -2.66 -22.05
CA ASP A 243 -19.21 -3.62 -21.22
C ASP A 243 -19.16 -4.98 -21.91
N TRP A 244 -18.03 -5.64 -21.78
CA TRP A 244 -17.77 -6.87 -22.48
C TRP A 244 -18.38 -8.02 -21.71
N PRO A 245 -19.36 -8.74 -22.27
CA PRO A 245 -20.07 -9.79 -21.54
C PRO A 245 -19.13 -10.88 -21.01
N ARG A 246 -17.93 -11.03 -21.58
CA ARG A 246 -16.91 -11.99 -21.15
C ARG A 246 -16.00 -11.47 -20.03
N LEU A 247 -16.20 -10.21 -19.58
CA LEU A 247 -15.46 -9.60 -18.48
C LEU A 247 -16.44 -8.80 -17.59
N GLU A 248 -17.31 -9.51 -16.86
CA GLU A 248 -18.38 -8.91 -16.06
C GLU A 248 -18.70 -9.78 -14.84
N ALA A 249 -19.31 -9.19 -13.82
CA ALA A 249 -19.82 -9.91 -12.67
C ALA A 249 -21.28 -10.37 -12.89
N TYR A 250 -21.52 -11.64 -12.71
CA TYR A 250 -22.84 -12.26 -12.88
C TYR A 250 -23.37 -12.79 -11.56
N ARG A 251 -24.66 -12.57 -11.32
CA ARG A 251 -25.37 -13.10 -10.14
C ARG A 251 -25.59 -14.60 -10.27
N THR A 252 -25.38 -15.31 -9.20
CA THR A 252 -25.57 -16.77 -9.09
C THR A 252 -26.91 -17.12 -8.47
N SER A 253 -27.32 -18.41 -8.50
CA SER A 253 -28.63 -18.87 -8.00
C SER A 253 -28.84 -18.63 -6.50
N ASP A 254 -27.77 -18.60 -5.72
CA ASP A 254 -27.77 -18.31 -4.28
C ASP A 254 -27.72 -16.81 -3.94
N GLY A 255 -27.81 -15.94 -4.97
CA GLY A 255 -27.81 -14.49 -4.79
C GLY A 255 -26.41 -13.85 -4.66
N GLU A 256 -25.37 -14.65 -4.69
CA GLU A 256 -23.96 -14.23 -4.71
C GLU A 256 -23.52 -13.79 -6.11
N ALA A 257 -22.23 -13.60 -6.36
CA ALA A 257 -21.72 -13.21 -7.67
C ALA A 257 -20.40 -13.92 -8.03
N MET A 258 -20.25 -14.14 -9.36
CA MET A 258 -19.00 -14.59 -9.99
C MET A 258 -18.51 -13.51 -10.94
N LEU A 259 -17.23 -13.14 -10.85
CA LEU A 259 -16.56 -12.39 -11.92
C LEU A 259 -16.16 -13.36 -13.01
N PHE A 260 -16.73 -13.16 -14.21
CA PHE A 260 -16.39 -13.93 -15.40
C PHE A 260 -15.28 -13.20 -16.14
N GLY A 261 -14.10 -13.80 -16.31
CA GLY A 261 -12.91 -13.20 -16.91
C GLY A 261 -12.44 -13.91 -18.18
N SER A 262 -13.35 -14.45 -18.97
CA SER A 262 -13.05 -15.32 -20.12
C SER A 262 -12.97 -14.56 -21.46
N HIS A 263 -12.28 -13.41 -21.48
CA HIS A 263 -12.03 -12.63 -22.68
C HIS A 263 -11.08 -13.33 -23.68
N VAL A 264 -10.25 -14.25 -23.21
CA VAL A 264 -9.37 -15.08 -24.04
C VAL A 264 -10.20 -16.23 -24.65
N ASP A 265 -10.09 -16.45 -25.96
CA ASP A 265 -10.92 -17.41 -26.69
C ASP A 265 -10.82 -18.85 -26.18
N LYS A 266 -9.67 -19.28 -25.66
CA LYS A 266 -9.54 -20.59 -25.02
C LYS A 266 -10.53 -20.73 -23.85
N PHE A 267 -10.55 -19.76 -22.93
CA PHE A 267 -11.39 -19.80 -21.74
C PHE A 267 -12.88 -19.64 -22.09
N TRP A 268 -13.17 -18.80 -23.09
CA TRP A 268 -14.53 -18.64 -23.63
C TRP A 268 -15.07 -19.96 -24.20
N ARG A 269 -14.28 -20.63 -25.01
CA ARG A 269 -14.64 -21.94 -25.57
C ARG A 269 -14.87 -22.98 -24.47
N ASN A 270 -13.94 -23.07 -23.50
CA ASN A 270 -14.08 -23.99 -22.39
C ASN A 270 -15.39 -23.77 -21.63
N PHE A 271 -15.74 -22.50 -21.37
CA PHE A 271 -16.99 -22.15 -20.71
C PHE A 271 -18.21 -22.58 -21.55
N CYS A 272 -18.28 -22.21 -22.83
CA CYS A 272 -19.41 -22.54 -23.68
C CYS A 272 -19.65 -24.05 -23.77
N VAL A 273 -18.59 -24.84 -23.89
CA VAL A 273 -18.68 -26.31 -23.90
C VAL A 273 -19.15 -26.83 -22.52
N ALA A 274 -18.57 -26.36 -21.44
CA ALA A 274 -18.91 -26.82 -20.09
C ALA A 274 -20.37 -26.56 -19.69
N VAL A 275 -20.98 -25.50 -20.24
CA VAL A 275 -22.38 -25.15 -19.97
C VAL A 275 -23.36 -25.54 -21.09
N GLY A 276 -22.87 -26.17 -22.16
CA GLY A 276 -23.71 -26.62 -23.32
C GLY A 276 -24.25 -25.44 -24.12
N ARG A 277 -23.46 -24.36 -24.27
CA ARG A 277 -23.85 -23.14 -25.02
C ARG A 277 -22.84 -22.82 -26.13
N GLU A 278 -22.47 -23.85 -26.89
CA GLU A 278 -21.58 -23.70 -28.05
C GLU A 278 -22.17 -22.79 -29.15
N ASP A 279 -23.49 -22.57 -29.15
CA ASP A 279 -24.16 -21.59 -29.99
C ASP A 279 -23.57 -20.18 -29.85
N LEU A 280 -23.12 -19.80 -28.64
CA LEU A 280 -22.52 -18.52 -28.36
C LEU A 280 -21.14 -18.32 -29.02
N LEU A 281 -20.47 -19.39 -29.39
CA LEU A 281 -19.17 -19.33 -30.07
C LEU A 281 -19.25 -18.77 -31.49
N SER A 282 -20.44 -18.81 -32.10
CA SER A 282 -20.67 -18.24 -33.42
C SER A 282 -20.87 -16.73 -33.44
N ILE A 283 -21.00 -16.10 -32.25
CA ILE A 283 -21.23 -14.68 -32.14
C ILE A 283 -19.87 -13.95 -32.10
N ASP A 284 -19.61 -13.16 -33.13
CA ASP A 284 -18.38 -12.35 -33.19
C ASP A 284 -18.46 -11.12 -32.26
N LEU A 285 -17.73 -11.19 -31.14
CA LEU A 285 -17.57 -10.10 -30.18
C LEU A 285 -16.30 -9.25 -30.44
N SER A 286 -15.47 -9.62 -31.40
CA SER A 286 -14.22 -8.92 -31.71
C SER A 286 -14.41 -7.77 -32.70
N SER A 287 -15.46 -7.83 -33.51
CA SER A 287 -15.76 -6.80 -34.53
C SER A 287 -16.36 -5.55 -33.86
N ALA A 288 -15.75 -4.40 -34.11
CA ALA A 288 -16.17 -3.10 -33.59
C ALA A 288 -17.11 -2.33 -34.56
N ASP A 289 -17.94 -3.04 -35.31
CA ASP A 289 -18.95 -2.45 -36.20
C ASP A 289 -20.23 -2.00 -35.45
N ASP A 290 -21.15 -1.37 -36.14
CA ASP A 290 -22.41 -0.86 -35.58
C ASP A 290 -23.31 -1.97 -34.99
N GLY A 291 -23.08 -3.23 -35.30
CA GLY A 291 -23.78 -4.39 -34.74
C GLY A 291 -23.18 -4.89 -33.41
N ALA A 292 -22.01 -4.40 -33.00
CA ALA A 292 -21.31 -4.86 -31.78
C ALA A 292 -22.15 -4.74 -30.49
N PRO A 293 -22.88 -3.63 -30.23
CA PRO A 293 -23.73 -3.52 -29.04
C PRO A 293 -24.83 -4.57 -28.97
N ALA A 294 -25.48 -4.87 -30.12
CA ALA A 294 -26.54 -5.85 -30.18
C ALA A 294 -26.02 -7.29 -29.94
N ARG A 295 -24.84 -7.61 -30.48
CA ARG A 295 -24.17 -8.89 -30.23
C ARG A 295 -23.77 -9.05 -28.79
N ALA A 296 -23.21 -8.00 -28.19
CA ALA A 296 -22.85 -7.99 -26.77
C ALA A 296 -24.06 -8.17 -25.85
N ASP A 297 -25.16 -7.46 -26.11
CA ASP A 297 -26.42 -7.59 -25.34
C ASP A 297 -27.02 -9.01 -25.43
N LEU A 298 -26.94 -9.65 -26.60
CA LEU A 298 -27.42 -11.02 -26.80
C LEU A 298 -26.60 -12.00 -25.93
N VAL A 299 -25.28 -11.88 -25.92
CA VAL A 299 -24.41 -12.73 -25.10
C VAL A 299 -24.63 -12.43 -23.62
N TRP A 300 -24.79 -11.17 -23.25
CA TRP A 300 -25.05 -10.76 -21.86
C TRP A 300 -26.32 -11.38 -21.28
N ARG A 301 -27.43 -11.34 -22.06
CA ARG A 301 -28.69 -11.98 -21.64
C ARG A 301 -28.49 -13.48 -21.44
N ALA A 302 -27.82 -14.14 -22.38
CA ALA A 302 -27.55 -15.57 -22.28
C ALA A 302 -26.70 -15.90 -21.03
N LEU A 303 -25.65 -15.13 -20.76
CA LEU A 303 -24.80 -15.37 -19.60
C LEU A 303 -25.55 -15.13 -18.28
N ARG A 304 -26.40 -14.10 -18.18
CA ARG A 304 -27.25 -13.89 -16.99
C ARG A 304 -28.13 -15.11 -16.67
N GLU A 305 -28.74 -15.69 -17.67
CA GLU A 305 -29.57 -16.90 -17.52
C GLU A 305 -28.72 -18.11 -17.11
N VAL A 306 -27.55 -18.28 -17.71
CA VAL A 306 -26.64 -19.38 -17.41
C VAL A 306 -26.11 -19.30 -15.99
N PHE A 307 -25.63 -18.12 -15.55
CA PHE A 307 -25.07 -17.97 -14.21
C PHE A 307 -26.08 -18.17 -13.09
N LEU A 308 -27.37 -17.90 -13.32
CA LEU A 308 -28.45 -18.17 -12.36
C LEU A 308 -28.76 -19.67 -12.18
N GLN A 309 -28.16 -20.58 -12.93
CA GLN A 309 -28.44 -22.01 -12.85
C GLN A 309 -27.65 -22.73 -11.74
N ARG A 310 -26.60 -22.10 -11.21
CA ARG A 310 -25.73 -22.70 -10.19
C ARG A 310 -25.40 -21.72 -9.07
N THR A 311 -25.06 -22.23 -7.92
CA THR A 311 -24.52 -21.49 -6.79
C THR A 311 -23.09 -21.02 -7.09
N ARG A 312 -22.60 -20.02 -6.35
CA ARG A 312 -21.22 -19.55 -6.44
C ARG A 312 -20.21 -20.67 -6.25
N ALA A 313 -20.44 -21.56 -5.28
CA ALA A 313 -19.56 -22.70 -5.01
C ALA A 313 -19.52 -23.70 -6.18
N GLU A 314 -20.66 -24.02 -6.78
CA GLU A 314 -20.73 -24.89 -7.97
C GLU A 314 -20.04 -24.26 -9.17
N TRP A 315 -20.15 -22.93 -9.36
CA TRP A 315 -19.41 -22.22 -10.40
C TRP A 315 -17.90 -22.27 -10.18
N VAL A 316 -17.42 -22.08 -8.97
CA VAL A 316 -15.99 -22.21 -8.64
C VAL A 316 -15.48 -23.60 -8.99
N ALA A 317 -16.23 -24.65 -8.63
CA ALA A 317 -15.87 -26.03 -8.97
C ALA A 317 -15.80 -26.24 -10.48
N LEU A 318 -16.81 -25.78 -11.22
CA LEU A 318 -16.85 -25.89 -12.69
C LEU A 318 -15.69 -25.13 -13.36
N PHE A 319 -15.37 -23.93 -12.88
CA PHE A 319 -14.28 -23.12 -13.42
C PHE A 319 -12.91 -23.80 -13.23
N LEU A 320 -12.70 -24.42 -12.09
CA LEU A 320 -11.50 -25.21 -11.81
C LEU A 320 -11.42 -26.47 -12.70
N GLU A 321 -12.53 -27.21 -12.84
CA GLU A 321 -12.57 -28.44 -13.61
C GLU A 321 -12.31 -28.23 -15.09
N HIS A 322 -12.84 -27.15 -15.66
CA HIS A 322 -12.78 -26.88 -17.10
C HIS A 322 -11.77 -25.79 -17.50
N GLU A 323 -10.89 -25.38 -16.61
CA GLU A 323 -9.92 -24.31 -16.86
C GLU A 323 -10.59 -23.03 -17.42
N ILE A 324 -11.62 -22.52 -16.73
CA ILE A 324 -12.32 -21.30 -17.10
C ILE A 324 -11.77 -20.14 -16.27
N ALA A 325 -11.51 -19.00 -16.91
CA ALA A 325 -11.01 -17.82 -16.22
C ALA A 325 -12.15 -17.04 -15.55
N GLY A 326 -11.96 -16.73 -14.27
CA GLY A 326 -12.89 -16.00 -13.43
C GLY A 326 -12.74 -16.39 -11.96
N GLY A 327 -13.62 -15.89 -11.11
CA GLY A 327 -13.59 -16.21 -9.70
C GLY A 327 -14.76 -15.62 -8.91
N PRO A 328 -14.90 -15.97 -7.61
CA PRO A 328 -15.96 -15.45 -6.78
C PRO A 328 -15.74 -13.95 -6.49
N VAL A 329 -16.82 -13.18 -6.48
CA VAL A 329 -16.82 -11.82 -5.95
C VAL A 329 -17.06 -11.92 -4.45
N ASN A 330 -16.00 -11.76 -3.65
CA ASN A 330 -16.04 -11.95 -2.21
C ASN A 330 -16.20 -10.63 -1.46
N SER A 331 -16.95 -10.65 -0.36
CA SER A 331 -16.76 -9.69 0.71
C SER A 331 -15.43 -9.97 1.44
N VAL A 332 -14.98 -9.04 2.28
CA VAL A 332 -13.78 -9.28 3.13
C VAL A 332 -13.98 -10.49 4.04
N ALA A 333 -15.18 -10.67 4.58
CA ALA A 333 -15.50 -11.81 5.43
C ALA A 333 -15.44 -13.15 4.65
N ASP A 334 -16.01 -13.19 3.44
CA ASP A 334 -15.95 -14.35 2.56
C ASP A 334 -14.50 -14.70 2.18
N MET A 335 -13.71 -13.69 1.83
CA MET A 335 -12.28 -13.89 1.50
C MET A 335 -11.51 -14.50 2.68
N ILE A 336 -11.74 -14.01 3.92
CA ILE A 336 -11.08 -14.55 5.13
C ILE A 336 -11.53 -16.00 5.41
N ALA A 337 -12.77 -16.34 5.12
CA ALA A 337 -13.31 -17.69 5.29
C ALA A 337 -12.93 -18.63 4.13
N ASP A 338 -12.48 -18.11 2.99
CA ASP A 338 -12.20 -18.88 1.79
C ASP A 338 -11.08 -19.91 2.02
N PRO A 339 -11.31 -21.19 1.64
CA PRO A 339 -10.31 -22.24 1.81
C PRO A 339 -8.97 -21.95 1.13
N HIS A 340 -8.97 -21.28 -0.02
CA HIS A 340 -7.75 -20.91 -0.73
C HIS A 340 -6.96 -19.86 0.04
N PHE A 341 -7.62 -18.81 0.57
CA PHE A 341 -6.99 -17.82 1.42
C PHE A 341 -6.32 -18.45 2.64
N ARG A 342 -7.02 -19.38 3.31
CA ARG A 342 -6.51 -20.11 4.48
C ARG A 342 -5.37 -21.06 4.14
N ALA A 343 -5.51 -21.83 3.07
CA ALA A 343 -4.46 -22.77 2.61
C ALA A 343 -3.15 -22.05 2.21
N ARG A 344 -3.26 -20.80 1.74
CA ARG A 344 -2.08 -19.99 1.43
C ARG A 344 -1.39 -19.41 2.67
N ALA A 345 -1.87 -19.68 3.89
CA ALA A 345 -1.31 -19.14 5.14
C ALA A 345 -1.08 -17.61 5.05
N ASN A 346 -2.13 -16.87 4.62
CA ASN A 346 -2.07 -15.43 4.42
C ASN A 346 -2.15 -14.63 5.73
N THR A 347 -2.17 -15.33 6.88
CA THR A 347 -2.24 -14.72 8.20
C THR A 347 -1.13 -15.25 9.12
N TYR A 348 -0.78 -14.45 10.12
CA TYR A 348 0.05 -14.85 11.25
C TYR A 348 -0.63 -14.45 12.54
N ARG A 349 -0.27 -15.12 13.62
CA ARG A 349 -0.81 -14.87 14.96
C ARG A 349 0.27 -14.37 15.88
N VAL A 350 -0.11 -13.48 16.77
CA VAL A 350 0.77 -12.89 17.79
C VAL A 350 -0.02 -12.62 19.04
N ASP A 351 0.58 -12.89 20.19
CA ASP A 351 0.00 -12.54 21.48
C ASP A 351 0.20 -11.06 21.77
N TYR A 352 -0.88 -10.35 22.09
CA TYR A 352 -0.87 -8.92 22.42
C TYR A 352 -1.17 -8.75 23.89
N ASP A 353 -0.23 -8.19 24.63
CA ASP A 353 -0.28 -8.02 26.07
C ASP A 353 -1.59 -7.34 26.53
N GLY A 354 -2.31 -7.96 27.45
CA GLY A 354 -3.58 -7.48 27.98
C GLY A 354 -4.82 -7.73 27.08
N VAL A 355 -4.66 -8.24 25.86
CA VAL A 355 -5.75 -8.51 24.91
C VAL A 355 -5.85 -9.98 24.54
N GLY A 356 -4.71 -10.68 24.39
CA GLY A 356 -4.62 -12.06 23.96
C GLY A 356 -4.17 -12.21 22.49
N GLU A 357 -4.43 -13.38 21.89
CA GLU A 357 -3.99 -13.71 20.54
C GLU A 357 -4.76 -12.91 19.48
N LEU A 358 -4.01 -12.17 18.67
CA LEU A 358 -4.50 -11.42 17.51
C LEU A 358 -4.03 -12.08 16.22
N GLU A 359 -4.84 -11.99 15.16
CA GLU A 359 -4.53 -12.50 13.83
C GLU A 359 -4.43 -11.36 12.81
N PHE A 360 -3.34 -11.32 12.05
CA PHE A 360 -3.04 -10.28 11.07
C PHE A 360 -2.65 -10.87 9.72
N VAL A 361 -2.83 -10.08 8.65
CA VAL A 361 -2.37 -10.43 7.30
C VAL A 361 -0.84 -10.40 7.24
N THR A 362 -0.24 -11.43 6.61
CA THR A 362 1.21 -11.54 6.40
C THR A 362 1.74 -10.53 5.37
N SER A 363 3.06 -10.54 5.13
CA SER A 363 3.64 -9.96 3.92
C SER A 363 3.14 -10.71 2.68
N PRO A 364 2.80 -10.02 1.57
CA PRO A 364 2.46 -10.67 0.31
C PRO A 364 3.67 -11.33 -0.37
N VAL A 365 4.89 -10.92 -0.02
CA VAL A 365 6.14 -11.57 -0.45
C VAL A 365 6.35 -12.80 0.41
N ARG A 366 6.66 -13.92 -0.21
CA ARG A 366 6.90 -15.20 0.47
C ARG A 366 8.26 -15.74 0.08
N ILE A 367 8.98 -16.26 1.07
CA ILE A 367 10.27 -16.88 0.88
C ILE A 367 10.14 -18.39 1.13
N ALA A 368 10.59 -19.20 0.18
CA ALA A 368 10.53 -20.65 0.33
C ALA A 368 11.37 -21.09 1.53
N GLY A 369 10.75 -21.86 2.42
CA GLY A 369 11.41 -22.36 3.61
C GLY A 369 11.46 -21.40 4.80
N GLU A 370 11.03 -20.14 4.66
CA GLU A 370 10.95 -19.19 5.76
C GLU A 370 9.51 -18.99 6.23
N ARG A 371 9.33 -18.84 7.55
CA ARG A 371 8.06 -18.47 8.16
C ARG A 371 8.07 -16.96 8.46
N PHE A 372 7.01 -16.28 8.05
CA PHE A 372 6.82 -14.90 8.42
C PHE A 372 6.43 -14.77 9.90
N ALA A 373 7.23 -14.09 10.70
CA ALA A 373 7.02 -13.90 12.13
C ALA A 373 7.55 -12.53 12.57
N PRO A 374 6.81 -11.44 12.29
CA PRO A 374 7.22 -10.11 12.71
C PRO A 374 6.92 -9.89 14.19
N ASP A 375 7.78 -9.08 14.84
CA ASP A 375 7.50 -8.55 16.16
C ASP A 375 6.37 -7.51 16.11
N LEU A 376 5.68 -7.31 17.22
CA LEU A 376 4.73 -6.20 17.37
C LEU A 376 5.42 -4.84 17.24
N PRO A 377 4.69 -3.77 16.86
CA PRO A 377 5.24 -2.43 16.90
C PRO A 377 5.69 -2.07 18.32
N PRO A 378 6.83 -1.40 18.46
CA PRO A 378 7.34 -0.98 19.76
C PRO A 378 6.48 0.14 20.37
N ARG A 379 6.48 0.25 21.69
CA ARG A 379 5.99 1.45 22.37
C ARG A 379 6.89 2.64 22.00
N LEU A 380 6.32 3.85 22.04
CA LEU A 380 7.04 5.07 21.71
C LEU A 380 8.34 5.20 22.53
N GLY A 381 9.46 5.35 21.83
CA GLY A 381 10.77 5.61 22.39
C GLY A 381 11.40 4.48 23.22
N VAL A 382 10.79 3.30 23.27
CA VAL A 382 11.27 2.19 24.13
C VAL A 382 12.69 1.75 23.80
N ASP A 383 13.10 1.87 22.54
CA ASP A 383 14.41 1.41 22.07
C ASP A 383 15.48 2.54 22.09
N THR A 384 15.14 3.75 22.55
CA THR A 384 15.98 4.93 22.38
C THR A 384 17.39 4.74 22.96
N ILE A 385 17.49 4.27 24.20
CA ILE A 385 18.79 4.12 24.89
C ILE A 385 19.61 3.04 24.20
N ASP A 386 19.02 1.88 23.95
CA ASP A 386 19.72 0.74 23.39
C ASP A 386 20.21 1.05 21.96
N VAL A 387 19.38 1.65 21.11
CA VAL A 387 19.76 2.04 19.76
C VAL A 387 20.89 3.08 19.76
N LEU A 388 20.82 4.11 20.61
CA LEU A 388 21.89 5.10 20.70
C LEU A 388 23.21 4.50 21.18
N CYS A 389 23.17 3.58 22.15
CA CYS A 389 24.36 2.90 22.64
C CYS A 389 24.95 1.95 21.60
N GLU A 390 24.11 1.08 20.98
CA GLU A 390 24.55 0.03 20.05
C GLU A 390 24.96 0.56 18.68
N VAL A 391 24.24 1.57 18.16
CA VAL A 391 24.40 2.05 16.78
C VAL A 391 25.27 3.30 16.71
N ALA A 392 25.07 4.28 17.62
CA ALA A 392 25.83 5.52 17.64
C ALA A 392 27.00 5.52 18.66
N GLY A 393 27.17 4.45 19.44
CA GLY A 393 28.28 4.30 20.42
C GLY A 393 28.18 5.24 21.62
N TYR A 394 26.96 5.67 21.99
CA TYR A 394 26.75 6.54 23.13
C TYR A 394 26.97 5.79 24.45
N SER A 395 27.44 6.52 25.48
CA SER A 395 27.31 6.02 26.86
C SER A 395 25.82 6.07 27.27
N PRO A 396 25.39 5.22 28.20
CA PRO A 396 23.99 5.25 28.68
C PRO A 396 23.58 6.62 29.26
N GLU A 397 24.50 7.37 29.89
CA GLU A 397 24.25 8.72 30.41
C GLU A 397 24.01 9.70 29.25
N ARG A 398 24.86 9.68 28.22
CA ARG A 398 24.69 10.52 27.03
C ARG A 398 23.39 10.17 26.30
N ALA A 399 23.09 8.88 26.12
CA ALA A 399 21.85 8.44 25.50
C ALA A 399 20.61 8.98 26.23
N ARG A 400 20.58 8.90 27.58
CA ARG A 400 19.45 9.44 28.36
C ARG A 400 19.31 10.96 28.22
N SER A 401 20.42 11.70 28.07
CA SER A 401 20.38 13.17 27.96
C SER A 401 19.80 13.71 26.66
N VAL A 402 19.66 12.88 25.65
CA VAL A 402 19.12 13.27 24.32
C VAL A 402 17.72 12.72 24.05
N VAL A 403 17.13 11.91 24.93
CA VAL A 403 15.75 11.42 24.81
C VAL A 403 14.80 12.62 24.80
N ASP A 404 13.84 12.62 23.87
CA ASP A 404 12.78 13.63 23.86
C ASP A 404 11.94 13.53 25.16
N PRO A 405 12.00 14.53 26.04
CA PRO A 405 11.26 14.47 27.29
C PRO A 405 9.75 14.49 27.11
N ALA A 406 9.27 15.01 25.98
CA ALA A 406 7.83 15.00 25.65
C ALA A 406 7.33 13.59 25.29
N ALA A 407 8.19 12.73 24.74
CA ALA A 407 7.85 11.33 24.46
C ALA A 407 7.90 10.43 25.71
N ALA A 408 8.61 10.84 26.75
CA ALA A 408 8.70 10.13 28.02
C ALA A 408 7.51 10.42 28.97
N ALA A 409 6.71 11.43 28.70
CA ALA A 409 5.56 11.78 29.52
C ALA A 409 4.41 10.77 29.25
N PRO A 410 3.73 10.26 30.31
CA PRO A 410 2.53 9.46 30.09
C PRO A 410 1.51 10.32 29.32
N VAL A 411 0.90 9.73 28.27
CA VAL A 411 -0.19 10.36 27.53
C VAL A 411 -1.32 10.62 28.54
N GLY A 412 -1.46 11.87 28.96
CA GLY A 412 -2.56 12.28 29.83
C GLY A 412 -3.86 12.08 29.06
N THR A 413 -4.84 11.41 29.66
CA THR A 413 -6.21 11.30 29.20
C THR A 413 -6.84 12.69 29.08
N GLY A 414 -6.58 13.38 27.96
CA GLY A 414 -7.06 14.74 27.74
C GLY A 414 -6.93 15.15 26.28
N LEU A 415 -7.84 14.69 25.44
CA LEU A 415 -8.33 15.37 24.25
C LEU A 415 -9.83 15.50 24.34
#